data_b318e7691ce24bd8f49ca17dbfaacfb2
#
_entry.id   b318e7691ce24bd8f49ca17dbfaacfb2
#
_cell.length_a   1.000
_cell.length_b   1.000
_cell.length_c   1.000
_cell.angle_alpha   90.00
_cell.angle_beta   90.00
_cell.angle_gamma   90.00
#
_symmetry.space_group_name_H-M   'P 1'
#
loop_
_entity.id
_entity.type
_entity.pdbx_description
1 polymer ?
#
loop_
_entity_poly.entity_id
_entity_poly.type
_entity_poly.pdbx_seq_one_letter_code
_entity_poly.pdbx_strand_id
1 'polypeptide(L)'
;MITLRKLIGNINMTKEPEQQSPLELWFERIIDVPLEKLTVEDLCRAIRQNLCIDQLMPRVLEVLTKEPLAGEYYDGELIAALSTIKGEDLKDQKSTFTQIRQLINQLEPSDINDDLRKDILKSIR
;
A
#
# COMPACT_ATOMS: atom_id res chain seq x y z
N MET A 1 -1.07 16.66 -10.28
CA MET A 1 -0.56 15.58 -9.43
C MET A 1 -1.67 15.04 -8.54
N ILE A 2 -1.76 13.73 -8.40
CA ILE A 2 -2.75 13.11 -7.55
C ILE A 2 -2.16 12.94 -6.16
N THR A 3 -2.88 13.43 -5.14
CA THR A 3 -2.47 13.30 -3.73
C THR A 3 -3.63 12.71 -2.94
N LEU A 4 -3.33 12.24 -1.72
CA LEU A 4 -4.39 11.75 -0.83
C LEU A 4 -5.40 12.86 -0.52
N ARG A 5 -4.95 14.10 -0.37
CA ARG A 5 -5.86 15.22 -0.14
C ARG A 5 -6.88 15.37 -1.28
N LYS A 6 -6.44 15.21 -2.53
CA LYS A 6 -7.35 15.30 -3.68
C LYS A 6 -8.34 14.16 -3.71
N LEU A 7 -7.94 12.98 -3.27
CA LEU A 7 -8.80 11.80 -3.28
C LEU A 7 -9.79 11.80 -2.12
N ILE A 8 -9.37 12.25 -0.95
CA ILE A 8 -10.18 12.19 0.28
C ILE A 8 -10.95 13.49 0.49
N GLY A 9 -10.43 14.60 -0.05
CA GLY A 9 -10.99 15.94 0.17
C GLY A 9 -10.27 16.66 1.30
N ASN A 10 -10.79 17.82 1.67
CA ASN A 10 -10.20 18.63 2.73
C ASN A 10 -10.46 17.97 4.09
N ILE A 11 -9.38 17.57 4.75
CA ILE A 11 -9.44 17.08 6.11
C ILE A 11 -8.87 18.16 7.01
N ASN A 12 -9.72 18.68 7.91
CA ASN A 12 -9.28 19.64 8.90
C ASN A 12 -8.76 18.89 10.12
N MET A 13 -7.45 18.94 10.31
CA MET A 13 -6.83 18.42 11.52
C MET A 13 -7.05 19.45 12.63
N THR A 14 -8.06 19.21 13.45
CA THR A 14 -8.45 20.16 14.50
C THR A 14 -7.65 20.03 15.78
N LYS A 15 -6.87 18.96 15.91
CA LYS A 15 -6.05 18.73 17.10
C LYS A 15 -4.72 19.46 16.98
N GLU A 16 -4.25 20.00 18.09
CA GLU A 16 -2.90 20.53 18.16
C GLU A 16 -1.88 19.40 17.97
N PRO A 17 -0.68 19.69 17.43
CA PRO A 17 0.33 18.64 17.16
C PRO A 17 0.62 17.76 18.37
N GLU A 18 0.70 18.31 19.56
CA GLU A 18 0.96 17.54 20.78
C GLU A 18 -0.20 16.65 21.20
N GLN A 19 -1.38 16.86 20.63
CA GLN A 19 -2.57 16.05 20.88
C GLN A 19 -2.80 14.99 19.83
N GLN A 20 -2.02 15.01 18.76
CA GLN A 20 -2.17 14.06 17.66
C GLN A 20 -1.39 12.79 17.95
N SER A 21 -1.97 11.65 17.53
CA SER A 21 -1.26 10.37 17.58
C SER A 21 -0.13 10.36 16.55
N PRO A 22 0.86 9.46 16.70
CA PRO A 22 1.89 9.29 15.67
C PRO A 22 1.30 9.02 14.29
N LEU A 23 0.20 8.28 14.20
CA LEU A 23 -0.47 7.99 12.94
C LEU A 23 -1.07 9.25 12.31
N GLU A 24 -1.69 10.11 13.12
CA GLU A 24 -2.25 11.36 12.63
C GLU A 24 -1.15 12.31 12.14
N LEU A 25 -0.02 12.37 12.83
CA LEU A 25 1.12 13.18 12.40
C LEU A 25 1.70 12.66 11.09
N TRP A 26 1.81 11.35 10.95
CA TRP A 26 2.27 10.74 9.70
C TRP A 26 1.32 11.09 8.54
N PHE A 27 0.01 10.96 8.77
CA PHE A 27 -0.99 11.23 7.73
C PHE A 27 -0.92 12.69 7.28
N GLU A 28 -0.81 13.63 8.22
CA GLU A 28 -0.68 15.05 7.91
C GLU A 28 0.55 15.32 7.06
N ARG A 29 1.65 14.62 7.33
CA ARG A 29 2.90 14.78 6.58
C ARG A 29 2.78 14.31 5.15
N ILE A 30 2.05 13.23 4.89
CA ILE A 30 2.01 12.61 3.55
C ILE A 30 0.82 13.03 2.70
N ILE A 31 -0.15 13.73 3.29
CA ILE A 31 -1.43 14.01 2.60
C ILE A 31 -1.25 14.80 1.29
N ASP A 32 -0.22 15.61 1.20
CA ASP A 32 0.07 16.43 0.02
C ASP A 32 1.21 15.87 -0.84
N VAL A 33 1.73 14.69 -0.51
CA VAL A 33 2.76 14.05 -1.32
C VAL A 33 2.11 13.38 -2.53
N PRO A 34 2.62 13.61 -3.76
CA PRO A 34 2.09 12.89 -4.93
C PRO A 34 2.16 11.38 -4.72
N LEU A 35 1.09 10.66 -5.12
CA LEU A 35 1.04 9.20 -4.93
C LEU A 35 2.25 8.50 -5.52
N GLU A 36 2.72 8.98 -6.68
CA GLU A 36 3.88 8.40 -7.37
C GLU A 36 5.20 8.60 -6.62
N LYS A 37 5.21 9.42 -5.57
CA LYS A 37 6.40 9.68 -4.75
C LYS A 37 6.30 9.10 -3.35
N LEU A 38 5.21 8.42 -3.02
CA LEU A 38 5.09 7.77 -1.71
C LEU A 38 6.17 6.70 -1.57
N THR A 39 6.79 6.68 -0.40
CA THR A 39 7.83 5.69 -0.10
C THR A 39 7.23 4.33 0.21
N VAL A 40 8.07 3.30 0.27
CA VAL A 40 7.62 1.95 0.64
C VAL A 40 6.97 1.98 2.03
N GLU A 41 7.59 2.69 2.99
CA GLU A 41 7.02 2.84 4.34
C GLU A 41 5.63 3.44 4.28
N ASP A 42 5.47 4.53 3.51
CA ASP A 42 4.19 5.22 3.39
C ASP A 42 3.13 4.32 2.75
N LEU A 43 3.52 3.55 1.72
CA LEU A 43 2.59 2.61 1.07
C LEU A 43 2.14 1.52 2.02
N CYS A 44 3.08 0.91 2.75
CA CYS A 44 2.74 -0.15 3.71
C CYS A 44 1.76 0.37 4.76
N ARG A 45 2.04 1.56 5.29
CA ARG A 45 1.21 2.14 6.33
C ARG A 45 -0.17 2.52 5.81
N ALA A 46 -0.23 3.14 4.62
CA ALA A 46 -1.51 3.51 4.01
C ALA A 46 -2.39 2.29 3.74
N ILE A 47 -1.79 1.21 3.23
CA ILE A 47 -2.53 -0.03 2.97
C ILE A 47 -3.09 -0.59 4.28
N ARG A 48 -2.28 -0.65 5.33
CA ARG A 48 -2.71 -1.17 6.63
C ARG A 48 -3.81 -0.32 7.26
N GLN A 49 -3.85 0.97 6.93
CA GLN A 49 -4.91 1.88 7.41
C GLN A 49 -6.10 1.94 6.44
N ASN A 50 -6.09 1.15 5.39
CA ASN A 50 -7.17 1.09 4.41
C ASN A 50 -7.43 2.43 3.74
N LEU A 51 -6.38 3.17 3.41
CA LEU A 51 -6.48 4.49 2.79
C LEU A 51 -6.28 4.39 1.28
N CYS A 52 -7.32 4.75 0.52
CA CYS A 52 -7.27 4.85 -0.94
C CYS A 52 -6.58 3.67 -1.63
N ILE A 53 -6.87 2.46 -1.15
CA ILE A 53 -6.22 1.22 -1.61
C ILE A 53 -6.22 1.12 -3.13
N ASP A 54 -7.39 1.34 -3.75
CA ASP A 54 -7.54 1.20 -5.20
C ASP A 54 -6.57 2.15 -5.95
N GLN A 55 -6.51 3.39 -5.52
CA GLN A 55 -5.70 4.41 -6.17
C GLN A 55 -4.19 4.22 -5.95
N LEU A 56 -3.81 3.49 -4.90
CA LEU A 56 -2.41 3.21 -4.62
C LEU A 56 -1.83 2.08 -5.48
N MET A 57 -2.68 1.25 -6.09
CA MET A 57 -2.21 0.05 -6.79
C MET A 57 -1.20 0.31 -7.90
N PRO A 58 -1.36 1.35 -8.76
CA PRO A 58 -0.35 1.60 -9.78
C PRO A 58 1.04 1.89 -9.19
N ARG A 59 1.09 2.63 -8.09
CA ARG A 59 2.37 2.92 -7.42
C ARG A 59 2.96 1.66 -6.80
N VAL A 60 2.11 0.83 -6.19
CA VAL A 60 2.54 -0.44 -5.62
C VAL A 60 3.15 -1.33 -6.70
N LEU A 61 2.49 -1.45 -7.85
CA LEU A 61 3.01 -2.25 -8.96
C LEU A 61 4.36 -1.73 -9.44
N GLU A 62 4.51 -0.40 -9.55
CA GLU A 62 5.77 0.21 -9.95
C GLU A 62 6.90 -0.15 -8.98
N VAL A 63 6.64 -0.02 -7.68
CA VAL A 63 7.64 -0.34 -6.65
C VAL A 63 8.01 -1.81 -6.69
N LEU A 64 7.03 -2.71 -6.74
CA LEU A 64 7.29 -4.15 -6.73
C LEU A 64 7.95 -4.63 -8.02
N THR A 65 7.72 -3.96 -9.14
CA THR A 65 8.40 -4.28 -10.40
C THR A 65 9.90 -4.05 -10.27
N LYS A 66 10.28 -3.01 -9.55
CA LYS A 66 11.70 -2.67 -9.34
C LYS A 66 12.31 -3.44 -8.17
N GLU A 67 11.55 -3.61 -7.09
CA GLU A 67 12.01 -4.25 -5.87
C GLU A 67 10.91 -5.19 -5.35
N PRO A 68 10.89 -6.45 -5.80
CA PRO A 68 9.83 -7.38 -5.38
C PRO A 68 9.76 -7.63 -3.87
N LEU A 69 10.89 -7.48 -3.18
CA LEU A 69 10.94 -7.67 -1.72
C LEU A 69 10.96 -6.34 -0.96
N ALA A 70 10.40 -5.28 -1.57
CA ALA A 70 10.38 -3.96 -0.96
C ALA A 70 9.79 -3.98 0.45
N GLY A 71 10.42 -3.27 1.37
CA GLY A 71 9.98 -3.14 2.75
C GLY A 71 10.87 -2.17 3.51
N GLU A 72 10.31 -1.52 4.52
CA GLU A 72 11.06 -0.57 5.36
C GLU A 72 11.73 -1.31 6.51
N TYR A 73 11.00 -2.18 7.18
CA TYR A 73 11.48 -2.87 8.38
C TYR A 73 11.97 -4.28 8.10
N TYR A 74 11.49 -4.91 7.03
CA TYR A 74 11.92 -6.25 6.64
C TYR A 74 11.60 -6.50 5.17
N ASP A 75 12.33 -7.42 4.55
CA ASP A 75 12.11 -7.78 3.16
C ASP A 75 10.72 -8.41 2.97
N GLY A 76 9.99 -7.94 1.95
CA GLY A 76 8.66 -8.45 1.69
C GLY A 76 7.56 -7.76 2.47
N GLU A 77 7.87 -6.68 3.21
CA GLU A 77 6.87 -5.98 4.02
C GLU A 77 5.70 -5.44 3.18
N LEU A 78 5.98 -4.91 1.99
CA LEU A 78 4.92 -4.40 1.12
C LEU A 78 3.98 -5.52 0.70
N ILE A 79 4.53 -6.69 0.35
CA ILE A 79 3.72 -7.86 0.03
C ILE A 79 2.87 -8.27 1.24
N ALA A 80 3.45 -8.25 2.45
CA ALA A 80 2.73 -8.57 3.67
C ALA A 80 1.56 -7.61 3.90
N ALA A 81 1.77 -6.31 3.65
CA ALA A 81 0.70 -5.33 3.77
C ALA A 81 -0.43 -5.62 2.78
N LEU A 82 -0.09 -6.04 1.55
CA LEU A 82 -1.08 -6.36 0.53
C LEU A 82 -1.98 -7.53 0.94
N SER A 83 -1.52 -8.43 1.80
CA SER A 83 -2.34 -9.57 2.26
C SER A 83 -3.56 -9.13 3.08
N THR A 84 -3.59 -7.88 3.53
CA THR A 84 -4.73 -7.35 4.28
C THR A 84 -5.84 -6.79 3.39
N ILE A 85 -5.60 -6.66 2.09
CA ILE A 85 -6.56 -6.06 1.15
C ILE A 85 -7.72 -7.02 0.90
N LYS A 86 -8.94 -6.45 0.89
CA LYS A 86 -10.17 -7.20 0.56
C LYS A 86 -10.61 -6.85 -0.86
N GLY A 87 -11.33 -7.77 -1.51
CA GLY A 87 -11.83 -7.53 -2.86
C GLY A 87 -12.68 -6.27 -2.99
N GLU A 88 -13.44 -5.94 -1.94
CA GLU A 88 -14.27 -4.74 -1.90
C GLU A 88 -13.47 -3.44 -1.90
N ASP A 89 -12.17 -3.50 -1.55
CA ASP A 89 -11.29 -2.34 -1.55
C ASP A 89 -10.84 -1.95 -2.97
N LEU A 90 -11.05 -2.83 -3.94
CA LEU A 90 -10.62 -2.62 -5.32
C LEU A 90 -11.85 -2.40 -6.22
N LYS A 91 -11.80 -1.34 -7.02
CA LYS A 91 -12.85 -1.02 -7.99
C LYS A 91 -12.28 -0.95 -9.40
N ASP A 92 -11.45 0.05 -9.65
CA ASP A 92 -10.91 0.31 -10.99
C ASP A 92 -9.58 -0.38 -11.24
N GLN A 93 -8.86 -0.76 -10.19
CA GLN A 93 -7.51 -1.28 -10.27
C GLN A 93 -7.41 -2.78 -10.05
N LYS A 94 -8.49 -3.53 -10.29
CA LYS A 94 -8.46 -5.00 -10.15
C LYS A 94 -7.46 -5.63 -11.10
N SER A 95 -7.36 -5.12 -12.32
CA SER A 95 -6.39 -5.65 -13.29
C SER A 95 -4.95 -5.34 -12.86
N THR A 96 -4.72 -4.17 -12.27
CA THR A 96 -3.40 -3.83 -11.71
C THR A 96 -3.03 -4.78 -10.58
N PHE A 97 -3.98 -5.08 -9.70
CA PHE A 97 -3.75 -6.03 -8.61
C PHE A 97 -3.48 -7.43 -9.14
N THR A 98 -4.16 -7.83 -10.23
CA THR A 98 -3.88 -9.11 -10.88
C THR A 98 -2.44 -9.19 -11.37
N GLN A 99 -1.92 -8.09 -11.94
CA GLN A 99 -0.52 -8.03 -12.35
C GLN A 99 0.43 -8.15 -11.16
N ILE A 100 0.09 -7.52 -10.04
CA ILE A 100 0.85 -7.65 -8.79
C ILE A 100 0.88 -9.10 -8.33
N ARG A 101 -0.26 -9.77 -8.34
CA ARG A 101 -0.36 -11.19 -7.96
C ARG A 101 0.50 -12.08 -8.85
N GLN A 102 0.49 -11.82 -10.16
CA GLN A 102 1.32 -12.58 -11.10
C GLN A 102 2.81 -12.38 -10.80
N LEU A 103 3.21 -11.15 -10.49
CA LEU A 103 4.59 -10.85 -10.13
C LEU A 103 5.00 -11.62 -8.87
N ILE A 104 4.14 -11.61 -7.85
CA ILE A 104 4.39 -12.33 -6.60
C ILE A 104 4.47 -13.83 -6.84
N ASN A 105 3.63 -14.37 -7.72
CA ASN A 105 3.62 -15.79 -8.03
C ASN A 105 4.89 -16.25 -8.73
N GLN A 106 5.63 -15.33 -9.35
CA GLN A 106 6.89 -15.63 -10.04
C GLN A 106 8.09 -15.62 -9.09
N LEU A 107 7.91 -15.17 -7.84
CA LEU A 107 9.01 -15.14 -6.88
C LEU A 107 9.40 -16.55 -6.47
N GLU A 108 10.71 -16.75 -6.25
CA GLU A 108 11.21 -18.02 -5.79
C GLU A 108 10.77 -18.31 -4.36
N PRO A 109 10.54 -19.58 -3.99
CA PRO A 109 10.15 -19.91 -2.62
C PRO A 109 11.15 -19.44 -1.57
N SER A 110 12.42 -19.28 -1.94
CA SER A 110 13.45 -18.79 -1.03
C SER A 110 13.35 -17.29 -0.79
N ASP A 111 12.65 -16.56 -1.66
CA ASP A 111 12.53 -15.10 -1.57
C ASP A 111 11.31 -14.67 -0.76
N ILE A 112 10.29 -15.51 -0.67
CA ILE A 112 9.06 -15.16 0.00
C ILE A 112 8.51 -16.37 0.76
N ASN A 113 7.98 -16.13 1.95
CA ASN A 113 7.32 -17.16 2.74
C ASN A 113 6.12 -17.72 1.97
N ASP A 114 6.02 -19.05 1.90
CA ASP A 114 4.99 -19.73 1.14
C ASP A 114 3.58 -19.43 1.67
N ASP A 115 3.44 -19.33 3.00
CA ASP A 115 2.15 -18.97 3.61
C ASP A 115 1.73 -17.56 3.22
N LEU A 116 2.66 -16.62 3.21
CA LEU A 116 2.38 -15.25 2.79
C LEU A 116 1.95 -15.19 1.33
N ARG A 117 2.64 -15.93 0.46
CA ARG A 117 2.28 -16.02 -0.96
C ARG A 117 0.85 -16.53 -1.11
N LYS A 118 0.51 -17.60 -0.40
CA LYS A 118 -0.83 -18.18 -0.44
C LYS A 118 -1.89 -17.20 0.05
N ASP A 119 -1.59 -16.47 1.12
CA ASP A 119 -2.52 -15.50 1.69
C ASP A 119 -2.85 -14.40 0.66
N ILE A 120 -1.83 -13.90 -0.04
CA ILE A 120 -2.05 -12.86 -1.04
C ILE A 120 -2.82 -13.39 -2.23
N LEU A 121 -2.49 -14.59 -2.71
CA LEU A 121 -3.18 -15.17 -3.85
C LEU A 121 -4.65 -15.51 -3.53
N LYS A 122 -4.99 -15.68 -2.27
CA LYS A 122 -6.36 -15.94 -1.82
C LYS A 122 -7.12 -14.67 -1.43
N SER A 123 -6.43 -13.58 -1.14
CA SER A 123 -7.04 -12.40 -0.53
C SER A 123 -8.11 -11.76 -1.42
N ILE A 124 -7.97 -11.88 -2.73
CA ILE A 124 -8.93 -11.32 -3.69
C ILE A 124 -9.28 -12.39 -4.72
N ARG A 125 -10.55 -12.78 -4.75
CA ARG A 125 -11.07 -13.78 -5.68
C ARG A 125 -12.07 -13.17 -6.62
#